data_8f530420de1ab40281cf6cc6331b9e52
#
_entry.id   8f530420de1ab40281cf6cc6331b9e52
#
_cell.length_a   1.000
_cell.length_b   1.000
_cell.length_c   1.000
_cell.angle_alpha   90.00
_cell.angle_beta   90.00
_cell.angle_gamma   90.00
#
_symmetry.space_group_name_H-M   'P 1'
#
loop_
_entity.id
_entity.type
_entity.pdbx_description
1 polymer ?
#
loop_
_entity_poly.entity_id
_entity_poly.type
_entity_poly.pdbx_seq_one_letter_code
_entity_poly.pdbx_strand_id
1 'polypeptide(L)'
;MKHFHIFLLLTIFLPGCIGNTSKPLLKKSPYDADFNANVKRLSGKKQQEKHIVHLEAAYQSAQKADLLAADSMLNLDKPERWLYVNAYHRRLQDRQQKVLSLLPLESKNGYKPDFLTINNIAERETASRQAAAAYLHQKAAGLLEERTHVAAREAYSTLVDLKEHYYPVWENSAALLDSAAINGVEHILIEGVCKIDSWASSTWQKFYTNASDRPYFDIVISSHALDVDVSPDYSSTSYYTETKDIEIGYTEKKDTNGVVIERSPIYETVSATVTETIVEKTASGIVLIDVLDGMSGALIYATSLSANTIFSDRSIRVSGDSRALSSSVMETPGIIFTPSYWAMEDKIVDALNFDFSSFISSKLWTDK
;
A
#
# COMPACT_ATOMS: atom_id res chain seq x y z
N MET A 1 -4.49 49.18 -10.11
CA MET A 1 -4.24 47.87 -10.76
C MET A 1 -4.36 46.80 -9.69
N LYS A 2 -5.47 46.04 -9.73
CA LYS A 2 -5.80 45.01 -8.75
C LYS A 2 -5.31 43.67 -9.27
N HIS A 3 -4.35 43.04 -8.58
CA HIS A 3 -3.87 41.69 -8.88
C HIS A 3 -4.81 40.68 -8.24
N PHE A 4 -5.55 39.95 -9.08
CA PHE A 4 -6.42 38.86 -8.75
C PHE A 4 -5.59 37.58 -8.73
N HIS A 5 -5.26 37.05 -7.54
CA HIS A 5 -4.64 35.74 -7.41
C HIS A 5 -5.73 34.66 -7.43
N ILE A 6 -5.84 33.97 -8.54
CA ILE A 6 -6.64 32.76 -8.68
C ILE A 6 -5.90 31.63 -7.96
N PHE A 7 -6.40 31.23 -6.79
CA PHE A 7 -6.00 30.01 -6.10
C PHE A 7 -6.66 28.83 -6.81
N LEU A 8 -5.89 28.11 -7.64
CA LEU A 8 -6.31 26.86 -8.25
C LEU A 8 -6.22 25.75 -7.20
N LEU A 9 -7.36 25.43 -6.59
CA LEU A 9 -7.52 24.32 -5.65
C LEU A 9 -7.48 23.01 -6.46
N LEU A 10 -6.28 22.41 -6.55
CA LEU A 10 -6.08 21.09 -7.17
C LEU A 10 -6.52 20.04 -6.15
N THR A 11 -7.81 19.67 -6.17
CA THR A 11 -8.31 18.50 -5.45
C THR A 11 -7.77 17.25 -6.14
N ILE A 12 -6.68 16.72 -5.60
CA ILE A 12 -6.18 15.38 -5.97
C ILE A 12 -7.17 14.38 -5.37
N PHE A 13 -8.14 13.96 -6.17
CA PHE A 13 -8.88 12.72 -5.95
C PHE A 13 -7.88 11.59 -6.12
N LEU A 14 -7.31 11.08 -5.03
CA LEU A 14 -6.72 9.76 -5.01
C LEU A 14 -7.89 8.77 -5.04
N PRO A 15 -8.10 8.03 -6.12
CA PRO A 15 -8.99 6.88 -6.06
C PRO A 15 -8.29 5.89 -5.13
N GLY A 16 -8.80 5.76 -3.91
CA GLY A 16 -8.47 4.64 -3.05
C GLY A 16 -8.78 3.39 -3.87
N CYS A 17 -7.73 2.70 -4.30
CA CYS A 17 -7.84 1.38 -4.90
C CYS A 17 -8.36 0.42 -3.84
N ILE A 18 -9.67 0.41 -3.61
CA ILE A 18 -10.37 -0.78 -3.14
C ILE A 18 -10.40 -1.69 -4.37
N GLY A 19 -9.25 -2.28 -4.64
CA GLY A 19 -9.09 -3.30 -5.66
C GLY A 19 -9.73 -4.60 -5.18
N ASN A 20 -11.04 -4.64 -5.04
CA ASN A 20 -11.79 -5.87 -5.11
C ASN A 20 -11.78 -6.29 -6.58
N THR A 21 -10.66 -6.87 -7.03
CA THR A 21 -10.66 -7.69 -8.23
C THR A 21 -11.47 -8.94 -7.89
N SER A 22 -12.79 -8.81 -7.95
CA SER A 22 -13.68 -9.96 -7.91
C SER A 22 -13.21 -10.90 -9.02
N LYS A 23 -12.65 -12.04 -8.62
CA LYS A 23 -12.24 -13.08 -9.59
C LYS A 23 -13.46 -13.35 -10.46
N PRO A 24 -13.33 -13.37 -11.79
CA PRO A 24 -14.46 -13.60 -12.66
C PRO A 24 -15.14 -14.92 -12.25
N LEU A 25 -16.41 -14.85 -11.94
CA LEU A 25 -17.20 -15.98 -11.43
C LEU A 25 -17.11 -17.20 -12.34
N LEU A 26 -17.05 -16.94 -13.65
CA LEU A 26 -16.88 -17.98 -14.67
C LEU A 26 -15.48 -17.96 -15.27
N LYS A 27 -14.91 -19.14 -15.48
CA LYS A 27 -13.72 -19.27 -16.36
C LYS A 27 -14.09 -18.86 -17.78
N LYS A 28 -13.12 -18.30 -18.52
CA LYS A 28 -13.29 -18.02 -19.95
C LYS A 28 -13.64 -19.31 -20.67
N SER A 29 -14.64 -19.24 -21.56
CA SER A 29 -14.95 -20.36 -22.43
C SER A 29 -13.80 -20.58 -23.40
N PRO A 30 -13.41 -21.84 -23.70
CA PRO A 30 -12.39 -22.12 -24.71
C PRO A 30 -12.75 -21.61 -26.09
N TYR A 31 -14.05 -21.40 -26.38
CA TYR A 31 -14.57 -20.89 -27.65
C TYR A 31 -14.60 -19.37 -27.73
N ASP A 32 -14.45 -18.64 -26.64
CA ASP A 32 -14.59 -17.18 -26.60
C ASP A 32 -13.53 -16.45 -27.44
N ALA A 33 -12.32 -16.99 -27.52
CA ALA A 33 -11.23 -16.40 -28.29
C ALA A 33 -11.56 -16.40 -29.78
N ASP A 34 -11.97 -17.56 -30.32
CA ASP A 34 -12.32 -17.72 -31.73
C ASP A 34 -13.60 -16.98 -32.08
N PHE A 35 -14.61 -17.04 -31.21
CA PHE A 35 -15.85 -16.29 -31.34
C PHE A 35 -15.57 -14.78 -31.48
N ASN A 36 -14.89 -14.16 -30.51
CA ASN A 36 -14.65 -12.73 -30.52
C ASN A 36 -13.73 -12.29 -31.66
N ALA A 37 -12.74 -13.13 -32.06
CA ALA A 37 -11.88 -12.86 -33.18
C ALA A 37 -12.67 -12.80 -34.52
N ASN A 38 -13.61 -13.72 -34.71
CA ASN A 38 -14.44 -13.75 -35.92
C ASN A 38 -15.52 -12.67 -35.90
N VAL A 39 -16.14 -12.35 -34.76
CA VAL A 39 -17.01 -11.16 -34.60
C VAL A 39 -16.28 -9.90 -35.06
N LYS A 40 -15.06 -9.65 -34.53
CA LYS A 40 -14.27 -8.47 -34.93
C LYS A 40 -13.93 -8.43 -36.41
N ARG A 41 -13.62 -9.56 -37.04
CA ARG A 41 -13.32 -9.62 -38.46
C ARG A 41 -14.55 -9.35 -39.33
N LEU A 42 -15.73 -9.84 -38.94
CA LEU A 42 -16.97 -9.71 -39.65
C LEU A 42 -17.69 -8.38 -39.43
N SER A 43 -17.36 -7.63 -38.39
CA SER A 43 -17.80 -6.24 -38.17
C SER A 43 -17.23 -5.26 -39.23
N GLY A 44 -16.25 -5.69 -40.05
CA GLY A 44 -15.68 -4.94 -41.15
C GLY A 44 -16.40 -5.19 -42.50
N LYS A 45 -15.97 -4.43 -43.52
CA LYS A 45 -16.62 -4.47 -44.87
C LYS A 45 -16.42 -5.78 -45.67
N LYS A 46 -15.52 -6.68 -45.25
CA LYS A 46 -15.19 -7.92 -46.00
C LYS A 46 -15.73 -9.16 -45.28
N GLN A 47 -16.91 -9.62 -45.67
CA GLN A 47 -17.53 -10.85 -45.14
C GLN A 47 -16.97 -12.07 -45.89
N GLN A 48 -15.83 -12.62 -45.43
CA GLN A 48 -15.25 -13.82 -46.02
C GLN A 48 -15.93 -15.06 -45.44
N GLU A 49 -16.33 -15.99 -46.30
CA GLU A 49 -17.05 -17.23 -45.97
C GLU A 49 -16.38 -18.02 -44.84
N LYS A 50 -15.05 -18.19 -44.88
CA LYS A 50 -14.30 -18.89 -43.83
C LYS A 50 -14.53 -18.29 -42.42
N HIS A 51 -14.67 -16.95 -42.30
CA HIS A 51 -14.91 -16.30 -41.02
C HIS A 51 -16.36 -16.46 -40.57
N ILE A 52 -17.31 -16.52 -41.53
CA ILE A 52 -18.72 -16.78 -41.22
C ILE A 52 -18.87 -18.21 -40.67
N VAL A 53 -18.29 -19.21 -41.36
CA VAL A 53 -18.32 -20.61 -40.95
C VAL A 53 -17.65 -20.81 -39.59
N HIS A 54 -16.48 -20.19 -39.38
CA HIS A 54 -15.79 -20.28 -38.06
C HIS A 54 -16.58 -19.58 -36.96
N LEU A 55 -17.22 -18.43 -37.22
CA LEU A 55 -18.08 -17.77 -36.23
C LEU A 55 -19.24 -18.65 -35.85
N GLU A 56 -19.93 -19.25 -36.82
CA GLU A 56 -21.06 -20.13 -36.58
C GLU A 56 -20.67 -21.34 -35.74
N ALA A 57 -19.60 -22.03 -36.10
CA ALA A 57 -19.10 -23.20 -35.35
C ALA A 57 -18.69 -22.83 -33.89
N ALA A 58 -17.96 -21.72 -33.70
CA ALA A 58 -17.56 -21.23 -32.40
C ALA A 58 -18.78 -20.81 -31.55
N TYR A 59 -19.74 -20.12 -32.15
CA TYR A 59 -20.98 -19.70 -31.49
C TYR A 59 -21.79 -20.92 -31.02
N GLN A 60 -22.10 -21.89 -31.90
CA GLN A 60 -22.88 -23.07 -31.57
C GLN A 60 -22.22 -23.88 -30.47
N SER A 61 -20.91 -24.09 -30.56
CA SER A 61 -20.15 -24.82 -29.53
C SER A 61 -20.17 -24.09 -28.19
N ALA A 62 -19.96 -22.77 -28.17
CA ALA A 62 -19.99 -21.97 -26.96
C ALA A 62 -21.40 -21.93 -26.32
N GLN A 63 -22.44 -21.74 -27.13
CA GLN A 63 -23.84 -21.73 -26.67
C GLN A 63 -24.23 -23.07 -26.03
N LYS A 64 -23.94 -24.17 -26.71
CA LYS A 64 -24.21 -25.51 -26.18
C LYS A 64 -23.49 -25.80 -24.87
N ALA A 65 -22.20 -25.46 -24.79
CA ALA A 65 -21.39 -25.70 -23.58
C ALA A 65 -21.93 -24.90 -22.38
N ASP A 66 -22.25 -23.61 -22.57
CA ASP A 66 -22.73 -22.77 -21.50
C ASP A 66 -24.17 -23.09 -21.08
N LEU A 67 -25.03 -23.50 -22.02
CA LEU A 67 -26.38 -23.95 -21.70
C LEU A 67 -26.34 -25.21 -20.83
N LEU A 68 -25.55 -26.21 -21.20
CA LEU A 68 -25.35 -27.42 -20.42
C LEU A 68 -24.77 -27.12 -19.02
N ALA A 69 -23.84 -26.16 -18.93
CA ALA A 69 -23.28 -25.76 -17.66
C ALA A 69 -24.31 -25.04 -16.77
N ALA A 70 -25.13 -24.15 -17.35
CA ALA A 70 -26.22 -23.49 -16.61
C ALA A 70 -27.25 -24.52 -16.09
N ASP A 71 -27.67 -25.47 -16.94
CA ASP A 71 -28.60 -26.52 -16.56
C ASP A 71 -28.01 -27.43 -15.48
N SER A 72 -26.71 -27.73 -15.54
CA SER A 72 -26.01 -28.50 -14.51
C SER A 72 -25.99 -27.75 -13.16
N MET A 73 -25.78 -26.42 -13.17
CA MET A 73 -25.86 -25.61 -11.96
C MET A 73 -27.25 -25.59 -11.34
N LEU A 74 -28.31 -25.58 -12.13
CA LEU A 74 -29.68 -25.61 -11.65
C LEU A 74 -30.00 -26.90 -10.85
N ASN A 75 -29.30 -28.00 -11.14
CA ASN A 75 -29.44 -29.26 -10.43
C ASN A 75 -28.73 -29.33 -9.07
N LEU A 76 -27.90 -28.31 -8.76
CA LEU A 76 -27.22 -28.24 -7.46
C LEU A 76 -28.21 -27.72 -6.40
N ASP A 77 -28.25 -28.38 -5.26
CA ASP A 77 -29.04 -27.89 -4.10
C ASP A 77 -28.21 -26.94 -3.23
N LYS A 78 -27.80 -25.80 -3.86
CA LYS A 78 -27.03 -24.75 -3.20
C LYS A 78 -27.57 -23.38 -3.62
N PRO A 79 -27.90 -22.50 -2.66
CA PRO A 79 -28.47 -21.19 -2.98
C PRO A 79 -27.59 -20.32 -3.87
N GLU A 80 -26.25 -20.37 -3.68
CA GLU A 80 -25.27 -19.63 -4.46
C GLU A 80 -25.21 -20.02 -5.95
N ARG A 81 -25.85 -21.15 -6.34
CA ARG A 81 -25.96 -21.57 -7.74
C ARG A 81 -26.49 -20.48 -8.65
N TRP A 82 -27.38 -19.62 -8.14
CA TRP A 82 -28.01 -18.57 -8.91
C TRP A 82 -27.03 -17.54 -9.45
N LEU A 83 -25.91 -17.30 -8.76
CA LEU A 83 -24.85 -16.43 -9.24
C LEU A 83 -24.25 -16.99 -10.53
N TYR A 84 -23.96 -18.29 -10.55
CA TYR A 84 -23.38 -19.00 -11.72
C TYR A 84 -24.39 -19.10 -12.85
N VAL A 85 -25.62 -19.47 -12.56
CA VAL A 85 -26.70 -19.58 -13.57
C VAL A 85 -26.91 -18.24 -14.25
N ASN A 86 -26.99 -17.14 -13.50
CA ASN A 86 -27.12 -15.81 -14.09
C ASN A 86 -25.90 -15.44 -14.93
N ALA A 87 -24.69 -15.72 -14.46
CA ALA A 87 -23.48 -15.43 -15.21
C ALA A 87 -23.45 -16.20 -16.55
N TYR A 88 -23.89 -17.47 -16.58
CA TYR A 88 -24.04 -18.22 -17.84
C TYR A 88 -25.11 -17.62 -18.75
N HIS A 89 -26.31 -17.32 -18.23
CA HIS A 89 -27.40 -16.74 -19.02
C HIS A 89 -27.02 -15.38 -19.62
N ARG A 90 -26.34 -14.52 -18.86
CA ARG A 90 -25.80 -13.24 -19.33
C ARG A 90 -24.80 -13.45 -20.48
N ARG A 91 -23.89 -14.40 -20.34
CA ARG A 91 -22.89 -14.71 -21.37
C ARG A 91 -23.53 -15.30 -22.65
N LEU A 92 -24.55 -16.12 -22.50
CA LEU A 92 -25.37 -16.63 -23.62
C LEU A 92 -26.07 -15.49 -24.34
N GLN A 93 -26.72 -14.60 -23.62
CA GLN A 93 -27.43 -13.44 -24.16
C GLN A 93 -26.48 -12.48 -24.88
N ASP A 94 -25.33 -12.15 -24.29
CA ASP A 94 -24.32 -11.28 -24.87
C ASP A 94 -23.79 -11.82 -26.21
N ARG A 95 -23.53 -13.14 -26.30
CA ARG A 95 -23.12 -13.75 -27.56
C ARG A 95 -24.21 -13.69 -28.62
N GLN A 96 -25.43 -14.01 -28.22
CA GLN A 96 -26.59 -13.94 -29.11
C GLN A 96 -26.79 -12.52 -29.66
N GLN A 97 -26.72 -11.51 -28.81
CA GLN A 97 -26.84 -10.11 -29.23
C GLN A 97 -25.69 -9.68 -30.19
N LYS A 98 -24.46 -10.09 -29.92
CA LYS A 98 -23.33 -9.83 -30.83
C LYS A 98 -23.51 -10.44 -32.18
N VAL A 99 -24.01 -11.66 -32.27
CA VAL A 99 -24.29 -12.30 -33.59
C VAL A 99 -25.45 -11.63 -34.29
N LEU A 100 -26.54 -11.33 -33.61
CA LEU A 100 -27.70 -10.63 -34.19
C LEU A 100 -27.32 -9.25 -34.74
N SER A 101 -26.36 -8.55 -34.09
CA SER A 101 -25.88 -7.25 -34.59
C SER A 101 -25.06 -7.33 -35.87
N LEU A 102 -24.60 -8.51 -36.27
CA LEU A 102 -23.87 -8.74 -37.51
C LEU A 102 -24.78 -9.11 -38.71
N LEU A 103 -26.02 -9.47 -38.44
CA LEU A 103 -26.96 -9.89 -39.49
C LEU A 103 -27.43 -8.71 -40.35
N PRO A 104 -27.66 -8.90 -41.65
CA PRO A 104 -27.53 -10.16 -42.39
C PRO A 104 -26.07 -10.50 -42.76
N LEU A 105 -25.66 -11.76 -42.53
CA LEU A 105 -24.39 -12.30 -42.98
C LEU A 105 -24.63 -13.23 -44.18
N GLU A 106 -23.99 -12.91 -45.26
CA GLU A 106 -24.01 -13.73 -46.50
C GLU A 106 -22.64 -13.68 -47.17
N SER A 107 -22.10 -14.85 -47.50
CA SER A 107 -20.84 -14.91 -48.24
C SER A 107 -21.07 -14.59 -49.70
N LYS A 108 -19.99 -14.24 -50.43
CA LYS A 108 -20.05 -14.05 -51.87
C LYS A 108 -20.60 -15.25 -52.65
N ASN A 109 -20.47 -16.46 -52.08
CA ASN A 109 -20.92 -17.71 -52.64
C ASN A 109 -22.36 -18.07 -52.21
N GLY A 110 -23.06 -17.16 -51.52
CA GLY A 110 -24.44 -17.38 -51.08
C GLY A 110 -24.56 -18.17 -49.76
N TYR A 111 -23.46 -18.46 -49.05
CA TYR A 111 -23.54 -19.12 -47.76
C TYR A 111 -24.15 -18.20 -46.70
N LYS A 112 -25.19 -18.69 -46.04
CA LYS A 112 -25.88 -18.02 -44.91
C LYS A 112 -25.77 -18.88 -43.67
N PRO A 113 -25.20 -18.34 -42.58
CA PRO A 113 -25.08 -19.12 -41.33
C PRO A 113 -26.43 -19.31 -40.66
N ASP A 114 -26.59 -20.45 -39.99
CA ASP A 114 -27.74 -20.71 -39.14
C ASP A 114 -27.29 -20.58 -37.67
N PHE A 115 -27.54 -19.41 -37.09
CA PHE A 115 -27.26 -19.19 -35.66
C PHE A 115 -28.46 -19.65 -34.82
N LEU A 116 -28.26 -20.74 -34.09
CA LEU A 116 -29.24 -21.21 -33.13
C LEU A 116 -29.55 -20.15 -32.07
N THR A 117 -30.70 -19.54 -32.17
CA THR A 117 -31.15 -18.56 -31.17
C THR A 117 -31.91 -19.24 -30.05
N ILE A 118 -31.63 -18.81 -28.80
CA ILE A 118 -32.40 -19.24 -27.62
C ILE A 118 -33.53 -18.22 -27.47
N ASN A 119 -34.74 -18.59 -27.82
CA ASN A 119 -35.89 -17.66 -27.91
C ASN A 119 -36.24 -16.96 -26.58
N ASN A 120 -35.96 -17.60 -25.43
CA ASN A 120 -36.29 -17.08 -24.10
C ASN A 120 -35.08 -16.73 -23.25
N ILE A 121 -33.91 -16.47 -23.86
CA ILE A 121 -32.67 -16.22 -23.08
C ILE A 121 -32.77 -14.94 -22.23
N ALA A 122 -33.43 -13.89 -22.71
CA ALA A 122 -33.63 -12.66 -21.96
C ALA A 122 -34.52 -12.88 -20.71
N GLU A 123 -35.56 -13.72 -20.85
CA GLU A 123 -36.42 -14.08 -19.72
C GLU A 123 -35.64 -14.94 -18.69
N ARG A 124 -34.86 -15.92 -19.17
CA ARG A 124 -34.00 -16.75 -18.32
C ARG A 124 -32.94 -15.90 -17.58
N GLU A 125 -32.31 -14.95 -18.28
CA GLU A 125 -31.37 -14.03 -17.67
C GLU A 125 -32.06 -13.20 -16.57
N THR A 126 -33.20 -12.62 -16.85
CA THR A 126 -33.97 -11.82 -15.90
C THR A 126 -34.37 -12.63 -14.67
N ALA A 127 -34.91 -13.83 -14.86
CA ALA A 127 -35.31 -14.72 -13.75
C ALA A 127 -34.10 -15.13 -12.88
N SER A 128 -33.00 -15.52 -13.51
CA SER A 128 -31.79 -15.89 -12.76
C SER A 128 -31.13 -14.71 -12.07
N ARG A 129 -31.19 -13.52 -12.65
CA ARG A 129 -30.71 -12.26 -12.04
C ARG A 129 -31.51 -11.90 -10.79
N GLN A 130 -32.84 -12.06 -10.83
CA GLN A 130 -33.70 -11.88 -9.67
C GLN A 130 -33.39 -12.88 -8.56
N ALA A 131 -33.22 -14.17 -8.91
CA ALA A 131 -32.87 -15.21 -7.95
C ALA A 131 -31.47 -14.99 -7.32
N ALA A 132 -30.50 -14.53 -8.11
CA ALA A 132 -29.17 -14.17 -7.61
C ALA A 132 -29.22 -12.96 -6.66
N ALA A 133 -30.01 -11.93 -7.01
CA ALA A 133 -30.20 -10.76 -6.14
C ALA A 133 -30.88 -11.12 -4.82
N ALA A 134 -31.92 -11.95 -4.85
CA ALA A 134 -32.58 -12.45 -3.65
C ALA A 134 -31.62 -13.25 -2.75
N TYR A 135 -30.77 -14.10 -3.35
CA TYR A 135 -29.75 -14.84 -2.60
C TYR A 135 -28.75 -13.89 -1.91
N LEU A 136 -28.17 -12.91 -2.65
CA LEU A 136 -27.22 -11.97 -2.07
C LEU A 136 -27.84 -11.12 -0.95
N HIS A 137 -29.08 -10.68 -1.14
CA HIS A 137 -29.82 -9.93 -0.14
C HIS A 137 -30.05 -10.77 1.13
N GLN A 138 -30.52 -12.01 0.99
CA GLN A 138 -30.71 -12.91 2.12
C GLN A 138 -29.39 -13.25 2.83
N LYS A 139 -28.31 -13.50 2.07
CA LYS A 139 -26.98 -13.73 2.62
C LYS A 139 -26.52 -12.55 3.46
N ALA A 140 -26.64 -11.33 2.94
CA ALA A 140 -26.23 -10.12 3.66
C ALA A 140 -27.07 -9.88 4.93
N ALA A 141 -28.38 -10.12 4.87
CA ALA A 141 -29.23 -10.03 6.06
C ALA A 141 -28.82 -11.04 7.14
N GLY A 142 -28.55 -12.29 6.77
CA GLY A 142 -28.06 -13.31 7.70
C GLY A 142 -26.71 -12.96 8.34
N LEU A 143 -25.77 -12.41 7.56
CA LEU A 143 -24.48 -11.94 8.08
C LEU A 143 -24.66 -10.82 9.12
N LEU A 144 -25.60 -9.90 8.91
CA LEU A 144 -25.87 -8.82 9.89
C LEU A 144 -26.47 -9.34 11.21
N GLU A 145 -27.15 -10.49 11.19
CA GLU A 145 -27.66 -11.13 12.40
C GLU A 145 -26.54 -11.68 13.30
N GLU A 146 -25.36 -11.97 12.75
CA GLU A 146 -24.20 -12.44 13.52
C GLU A 146 -23.63 -11.38 14.46
N ARG A 147 -23.88 -10.09 14.20
CA ARG A 147 -23.48 -8.92 15.01
C ARG A 147 -21.98 -8.81 15.24
N THR A 148 -21.17 -9.26 14.31
CA THR A 148 -19.71 -9.08 14.32
C THR A 148 -19.27 -8.08 13.27
N HIS A 149 -18.18 -7.34 13.52
CA HIS A 149 -17.62 -6.41 12.52
C HIS A 149 -17.24 -7.13 11.22
N VAL A 150 -16.70 -8.34 11.32
CA VAL A 150 -16.29 -9.15 10.16
C VAL A 150 -17.49 -9.51 9.31
N ALA A 151 -18.56 -10.01 9.91
CA ALA A 151 -19.78 -10.34 9.19
C ALA A 151 -20.45 -9.10 8.58
N ALA A 152 -20.44 -7.97 9.29
CA ALA A 152 -20.94 -6.70 8.76
C ALA A 152 -20.15 -6.21 7.54
N ARG A 153 -18.81 -6.32 7.53
CA ARG A 153 -17.96 -6.00 6.38
C ARG A 153 -18.22 -6.93 5.20
N GLU A 154 -18.42 -8.23 5.44
CA GLU A 154 -18.82 -9.19 4.40
C GLU A 154 -20.23 -8.88 3.86
N ALA A 155 -21.19 -8.54 4.72
CA ALA A 155 -22.52 -8.09 4.33
C ALA A 155 -22.45 -6.85 3.44
N TYR A 156 -21.62 -5.87 3.82
CA TYR A 156 -21.39 -4.65 3.03
C TYR A 156 -20.89 -4.98 1.61
N SER A 157 -19.85 -5.79 1.50
CA SER A 157 -19.32 -6.19 0.19
C SER A 157 -20.33 -6.97 -0.65
N THR A 158 -21.12 -7.83 -0.02
CA THR A 158 -22.21 -8.60 -0.66
C THR A 158 -23.30 -7.68 -1.21
N LEU A 159 -23.67 -6.63 -0.48
CA LEU A 159 -24.67 -5.64 -0.91
C LEU A 159 -24.14 -4.69 -1.99
N VAL A 160 -22.85 -4.37 -1.96
CA VAL A 160 -22.20 -3.64 -3.05
C VAL A 160 -22.23 -4.46 -4.33
N ASP A 161 -21.88 -5.74 -4.27
CA ASP A 161 -21.98 -6.67 -5.41
C ASP A 161 -23.41 -6.75 -5.96
N LEU A 162 -24.41 -6.84 -5.08
CA LEU A 162 -25.82 -6.82 -5.49
C LEU A 162 -26.15 -5.54 -6.25
N LYS A 163 -25.79 -4.39 -5.70
CA LYS A 163 -26.08 -3.06 -6.27
C LYS A 163 -25.39 -2.84 -7.62
N GLU A 164 -24.13 -3.20 -7.74
CA GLU A 164 -23.31 -2.90 -8.93
C GLU A 164 -23.56 -3.90 -10.07
N HIS A 165 -23.79 -5.16 -9.76
CA HIS A 165 -23.80 -6.22 -10.77
C HIS A 165 -25.19 -6.78 -11.09
N TYR A 166 -26.18 -6.57 -10.22
CA TYR A 166 -27.53 -7.12 -10.40
C TYR A 166 -28.60 -6.05 -10.48
N TYR A 167 -28.86 -5.34 -9.36
CA TYR A 167 -29.88 -4.30 -9.29
C TYR A 167 -29.42 -3.11 -8.47
N PRO A 168 -29.40 -1.88 -9.04
CA PRO A 168 -29.06 -0.67 -8.30
C PRO A 168 -29.99 -0.40 -7.12
N VAL A 169 -31.22 -0.86 -7.20
CA VAL A 169 -32.22 -0.80 -6.14
C VAL A 169 -32.89 -2.18 -6.02
N TRP A 170 -32.84 -2.76 -4.83
CA TRP A 170 -33.42 -4.06 -4.52
C TRP A 170 -33.99 -4.05 -3.09
N GLU A 171 -35.32 -4.21 -2.98
CA GLU A 171 -36.00 -4.21 -1.68
C GLU A 171 -35.44 -3.15 -0.68
N ASN A 172 -35.08 -3.57 0.55
CA ASN A 172 -34.48 -2.70 1.56
C ASN A 172 -32.93 -2.75 1.58
N SER A 173 -32.28 -3.14 0.47
CA SER A 173 -30.82 -3.31 0.39
C SER A 173 -30.05 -2.03 0.76
N ALA A 174 -30.60 -0.84 0.52
CA ALA A 174 -29.99 0.41 0.93
C ALA A 174 -29.90 0.53 2.46
N ALA A 175 -30.96 0.23 3.18
CA ALA A 175 -30.97 0.24 4.65
C ALA A 175 -30.03 -0.82 5.24
N LEU A 176 -29.96 -2.02 4.63
CA LEU A 176 -29.00 -3.04 5.04
C LEU A 176 -27.56 -2.61 4.77
N LEU A 177 -27.31 -1.92 3.65
CA LEU A 177 -25.98 -1.39 3.32
C LEU A 177 -25.52 -0.34 4.34
N ASP A 178 -26.40 0.58 4.73
CA ASP A 178 -26.13 1.56 5.77
C ASP A 178 -25.87 0.88 7.12
N SER A 179 -26.67 -0.13 7.48
CA SER A 179 -26.46 -0.91 8.70
C SER A 179 -25.11 -1.65 8.68
N ALA A 180 -24.76 -2.26 7.54
CA ALA A 180 -23.48 -2.94 7.36
C ALA A 180 -22.31 -1.97 7.46
N ALA A 181 -22.44 -0.78 6.88
CA ALA A 181 -21.43 0.27 6.97
C ALA A 181 -21.18 0.73 8.41
N ILE A 182 -22.25 0.90 9.19
CA ILE A 182 -22.15 1.32 10.61
C ILE A 182 -21.57 0.20 11.46
N ASN A 183 -22.12 -1.01 11.34
CA ASN A 183 -21.74 -2.17 12.17
C ASN A 183 -20.37 -2.74 11.82
N GLY A 184 -19.85 -2.45 10.63
CA GLY A 184 -18.51 -2.86 10.20
C GLY A 184 -17.39 -2.00 10.76
N VAL A 185 -17.70 -0.83 11.34
CA VAL A 185 -16.71 0.11 11.88
C VAL A 185 -16.33 -0.29 13.29
N GLU A 186 -15.04 -0.51 13.50
CA GLU A 186 -14.43 -0.74 14.79
C GLU A 186 -13.97 0.61 15.38
N HIS A 187 -14.32 0.87 16.63
CA HIS A 187 -13.99 2.11 17.34
C HIS A 187 -12.88 1.83 18.35
N ILE A 188 -11.75 2.54 18.19
CA ILE A 188 -10.52 2.29 18.92
C ILE A 188 -10.15 3.54 19.71
N LEU A 189 -10.05 3.43 21.04
CA LEU A 189 -9.51 4.47 21.89
C LEU A 189 -8.00 4.28 22.00
N ILE A 190 -7.26 5.37 21.84
CA ILE A 190 -5.81 5.42 22.09
C ILE A 190 -5.57 6.41 23.21
N GLU A 191 -4.95 5.95 24.26
CA GLU A 191 -4.64 6.75 25.43
C GLU A 191 -3.22 6.49 25.95
N GLY A 192 -2.72 7.39 26.80
CA GLY A 192 -1.44 7.24 27.48
C GLY A 192 -0.36 8.17 26.97
N VAL A 193 0.89 7.70 27.01
CA VAL A 193 2.09 8.53 26.76
C VAL A 193 2.45 8.68 25.30
N CYS A 194 2.11 7.69 24.45
CA CYS A 194 2.32 7.79 23.02
C CYS A 194 1.23 8.63 22.38
N LYS A 195 1.65 9.57 21.54
CA LYS A 195 0.76 10.44 20.75
C LYS A 195 0.80 10.03 19.30
N ILE A 196 -0.30 10.24 18.63
CA ILE A 196 -0.45 9.94 17.21
C ILE A 196 -0.96 11.20 16.52
N ASP A 197 -0.08 11.82 15.73
CA ASP A 197 -0.36 13.14 15.15
C ASP A 197 -1.21 13.10 13.88
N SER A 198 -1.26 11.98 13.16
CA SER A 198 -2.10 11.84 11.96
C SER A 198 -2.39 10.39 11.63
N TRP A 199 -3.68 10.05 11.55
CA TRP A 199 -4.14 8.76 11.07
C TRP A 199 -4.71 8.87 9.67
N ALA A 200 -4.23 8.04 8.77
CA ALA A 200 -5.03 7.69 7.63
C ALA A 200 -6.19 6.84 8.14
N SER A 201 -7.37 7.42 8.29
CA SER A 201 -8.56 6.69 8.67
C SER A 201 -8.80 5.56 7.67
N SER A 202 -8.76 4.32 8.13
CA SER A 202 -9.27 3.22 7.33
C SER A 202 -10.79 3.34 7.21
N THR A 203 -11.38 2.74 6.17
CA THR A 203 -12.84 2.75 5.99
C THR A 203 -13.57 2.10 7.19
N TRP A 204 -12.89 1.18 7.87
CA TRP A 204 -13.49 0.32 8.89
C TRP A 204 -13.01 0.57 10.31
N GLN A 205 -12.12 1.53 10.54
CA GLN A 205 -11.57 1.82 11.86
C GLN A 205 -11.64 3.31 12.13
N LYS A 206 -12.14 3.68 13.30
CA LYS A 206 -12.18 5.04 13.81
C LYS A 206 -11.38 5.12 15.11
N PHE A 207 -10.40 6.00 15.11
CA PHE A 207 -9.52 6.24 16.24
C PHE A 207 -9.97 7.47 17.03
N TYR A 208 -9.88 7.38 18.34
CA TYR A 208 -10.22 8.41 19.29
C TYR A 208 -9.07 8.57 20.27
N THR A 209 -8.77 9.80 20.64
CA THR A 209 -7.77 10.16 21.66
C THR A 209 -8.42 10.66 22.95
N ASN A 210 -9.73 10.80 22.97
CA ASN A 210 -10.49 11.26 24.10
C ASN A 210 -11.69 10.35 24.35
N ALA A 211 -11.76 9.75 25.53
CA ALA A 211 -12.84 8.85 25.93
C ALA A 211 -14.23 9.51 25.96
N SER A 212 -14.28 10.86 26.11
CA SER A 212 -15.55 11.60 26.09
C SER A 212 -16.21 11.70 24.71
N ASP A 213 -15.45 11.44 23.63
CA ASP A 213 -15.97 11.55 22.27
C ASP A 213 -16.92 10.42 21.92
N ARG A 214 -16.78 9.28 22.62
CA ARG A 214 -17.67 8.13 22.50
C ARG A 214 -17.78 7.35 23.82
N PRO A 215 -19.00 6.93 24.22
CA PRO A 215 -19.19 6.19 25.47
C PRO A 215 -18.70 4.72 25.45
N TYR A 216 -18.58 4.14 24.24
CA TYR A 216 -18.16 2.75 24.08
C TYR A 216 -17.08 2.61 23.01
N PHE A 217 -16.05 1.84 23.29
CA PHE A 217 -15.00 1.47 22.38
C PHE A 217 -14.95 -0.06 22.26
N ASP A 218 -14.59 -0.54 21.08
CA ASP A 218 -14.40 -1.97 20.83
C ASP A 218 -13.03 -2.41 21.34
N ILE A 219 -12.03 -1.54 21.16
CA ILE A 219 -10.65 -1.75 21.60
C ILE A 219 -10.14 -0.48 22.30
N VAL A 220 -9.39 -0.67 23.37
CA VAL A 220 -8.61 0.39 24.02
C VAL A 220 -7.13 0.03 23.92
N ILE A 221 -6.33 0.93 23.36
CA ILE A 221 -4.88 0.80 23.30
C ILE A 221 -4.30 1.79 24.29
N SER A 222 -3.73 1.27 25.37
CA SER A 222 -3.12 2.07 26.41
C SER A 222 -1.59 1.97 26.31
N SER A 223 -0.93 3.11 26.22
CA SER A 223 0.53 3.22 26.27
C SER A 223 0.96 3.86 27.58
N HIS A 224 1.83 3.19 28.32
CA HIS A 224 2.24 3.65 29.67
C HIS A 224 3.73 3.32 29.97
N ALA A 225 4.22 3.84 31.09
CA ALA A 225 5.58 3.62 31.53
C ALA A 225 6.64 4.02 30.51
N LEU A 226 6.54 5.27 29.98
CA LEU A 226 7.64 5.81 29.19
C LEU A 226 8.82 6.08 30.10
N ASP A 227 9.84 5.23 29.98
CA ASP A 227 11.13 5.38 30.64
C ASP A 227 12.16 5.79 29.58
N VAL A 228 12.71 6.99 29.73
CA VAL A 228 13.76 7.52 28.86
C VAL A 228 15.01 7.77 29.65
N ASP A 229 16.06 7.05 29.34
CA ASP A 229 17.38 7.23 29.90
C ASP A 229 18.29 7.95 28.87
N VAL A 230 18.87 9.06 29.33
CA VAL A 230 19.83 9.83 28.53
C VAL A 230 21.17 9.82 29.25
N SER A 231 22.18 9.20 28.63
CA SER A 231 23.51 9.15 29.21
C SER A 231 24.14 10.55 29.36
N PRO A 232 25.04 10.76 30.33
CA PRO A 232 25.89 11.93 30.34
C PRO A 232 26.77 11.95 29.09
N ASP A 233 27.31 13.13 28.76
CA ASP A 233 28.25 13.27 27.66
C ASP A 233 29.52 12.45 27.95
N TYR A 234 29.87 11.57 27.03
CA TYR A 234 31.16 10.88 27.06
C TYR A 234 32.12 11.55 26.08
N SER A 235 33.32 11.91 26.55
CA SER A 235 34.35 12.47 25.69
C SER A 235 35.63 11.64 25.78
N SER A 236 36.18 11.33 24.62
CA SER A 236 37.51 10.74 24.48
C SER A 236 38.39 11.64 23.67
N THR A 237 39.64 11.81 24.12
CA THR A 237 40.64 12.62 23.42
C THR A 237 41.85 11.74 23.11
N SER A 238 42.21 11.72 21.84
CA SER A 238 43.43 11.07 21.37
C SER A 238 44.34 12.12 20.67
N TYR A 239 45.64 11.85 20.69
CA TYR A 239 46.60 12.71 20.01
C TYR A 239 47.66 11.85 19.32
N TYR A 240 48.07 12.29 18.14
CA TYR A 240 49.19 11.71 17.41
C TYR A 240 49.98 12.83 16.69
N THR A 241 51.24 12.52 16.36
CA THR A 241 52.11 13.47 15.69
C THR A 241 52.37 12.97 14.27
N GLU A 242 52.13 13.84 13.29
CA GLU A 242 52.57 13.63 11.91
C GLU A 242 53.88 14.38 11.67
N THR A 243 54.81 13.75 10.96
CA THR A 243 56.09 14.33 10.57
C THR A 243 56.29 14.18 9.07
N LYS A 244 56.87 15.18 8.43
CA LYS A 244 57.12 15.16 7.00
C LYS A 244 58.37 15.92 6.68
N ASP A 245 59.20 15.37 5.78
CA ASP A 245 60.34 16.07 5.22
C ASP A 245 59.87 16.92 4.02
N ILE A 246 60.09 18.21 4.13
CA ILE A 246 59.70 19.18 3.09
C ILE A 246 60.97 19.72 2.44
N GLU A 247 61.00 19.66 1.13
CA GLU A 247 62.06 20.29 0.37
C GLU A 247 61.98 21.82 0.51
N ILE A 248 63.02 22.43 1.08
CA ILE A 248 63.08 23.88 1.34
C ILE A 248 64.04 24.57 0.38
N GLY A 249 64.75 23.81 -0.42
CA GLY A 249 65.73 24.35 -1.41
C GLY A 249 66.68 23.26 -1.89
N TYR A 250 67.71 23.66 -2.49
CA TYR A 250 68.77 22.77 -2.96
C TYR A 250 70.15 23.41 -2.84
N THR A 251 71.19 22.61 -2.64
CA THR A 251 72.59 22.97 -2.80
C THR A 251 73.01 22.75 -4.24
N GLU A 252 73.79 23.66 -4.79
CA GLU A 252 74.37 23.58 -6.15
C GLU A 252 75.88 23.29 -6.10
N LYS A 253 76.29 22.25 -6.75
CA LYS A 253 77.69 21.99 -7.02
C LYS A 253 78.00 22.52 -8.42
N LYS A 254 78.95 23.41 -8.48
CA LYS A 254 79.39 24.06 -9.74
C LYS A 254 80.75 23.55 -10.14
N ASP A 255 80.98 23.45 -11.44
CA ASP A 255 82.29 23.17 -12.01
C ASP A 255 83.21 24.40 -11.93
N THR A 256 84.47 24.24 -12.42
CA THR A 256 85.47 25.29 -12.44
C THR A 256 85.11 26.52 -13.31
N ASN A 257 84.10 26.39 -14.17
CA ASN A 257 83.56 27.42 -15.05
C ASN A 257 82.25 28.04 -14.49
N GLY A 258 81.78 27.64 -13.27
CA GLY A 258 80.61 28.18 -12.66
C GLY A 258 79.30 27.52 -13.13
N VAL A 259 79.35 26.47 -13.96
CA VAL A 259 78.16 25.74 -14.44
C VAL A 259 77.71 24.77 -13.38
N VAL A 260 76.35 24.75 -13.06
CA VAL A 260 75.77 23.85 -12.11
C VAL A 260 75.77 22.40 -12.67
N ILE A 261 76.53 21.53 -12.01
CA ILE A 261 76.66 20.10 -12.40
C ILE A 261 75.84 19.14 -11.55
N GLU A 262 75.42 19.60 -10.38
CA GLU A 262 74.63 18.74 -9.48
C GLU A 262 73.71 19.61 -8.58
N ARG A 263 72.51 19.21 -8.37
CA ARG A 263 71.57 19.79 -7.39
C ARG A 263 71.15 18.74 -6.42
N SER A 264 71.38 18.96 -5.13
CA SER A 264 70.96 18.08 -4.06
C SER A 264 69.90 18.78 -3.22
N PRO A 265 68.69 18.24 -3.07
CA PRO A 265 67.65 18.88 -2.29
C PRO A 265 68.02 18.98 -0.82
N ILE A 266 67.59 20.05 -0.19
CA ILE A 266 67.68 20.30 1.25
C ILE A 266 66.24 20.05 1.83
N TYR A 267 66.16 19.19 2.80
CA TYR A 267 64.91 18.90 3.48
C TYR A 267 64.90 19.48 4.88
N GLU A 268 63.75 19.97 5.29
CA GLU A 268 63.41 20.32 6.66
C GLU A 268 62.35 19.33 7.16
N THR A 269 62.60 18.70 8.31
CA THR A 269 61.61 17.86 8.96
C THR A 269 60.66 18.74 9.75
N VAL A 270 59.42 18.80 9.33
CA VAL A 270 58.35 19.52 10.02
C VAL A 270 57.42 18.55 10.75
N SER A 271 56.84 19.00 11.85
CA SER A 271 55.91 18.17 12.64
C SER A 271 54.70 18.95 13.07
N ALA A 272 53.59 18.26 13.13
CA ALA A 272 52.33 18.74 13.70
C ALA A 272 51.70 17.69 14.60
N THR A 273 51.16 18.13 15.72
CA THR A 273 50.39 17.31 16.63
C THR A 273 48.91 17.50 16.33
N VAL A 274 48.22 16.41 16.03
CA VAL A 274 46.78 16.36 15.82
C VAL A 274 46.12 15.87 17.12
N THR A 275 45.22 16.68 17.63
CA THR A 275 44.37 16.31 18.80
C THR A 275 42.96 16.07 18.29
N GLU A 276 42.48 14.88 18.47
CA GLU A 276 41.15 14.47 18.11
C GLU A 276 40.30 14.28 19.38
N THR A 277 39.18 14.97 19.43
CA THR A 277 38.20 14.82 20.51
C THR A 277 36.90 14.30 19.91
N ILE A 278 36.44 13.17 20.38
CA ILE A 278 35.12 12.58 20.04
C ILE A 278 34.23 12.75 21.26
N VAL A 279 33.03 13.26 21.06
CA VAL A 279 31.99 13.36 22.07
C VAL A 279 30.80 12.54 21.64
N GLU A 280 30.37 11.66 22.54
CA GLU A 280 29.23 10.80 22.33
C GLU A 280 28.20 11.01 23.45
N LYS A 281 26.92 10.89 23.05
CA LYS A 281 25.78 10.91 23.95
C LYS A 281 24.75 9.91 23.45
N THR A 282 24.27 9.07 24.32
CA THR A 282 23.27 8.06 23.97
C THR A 282 21.96 8.33 24.69
N ALA A 283 20.87 7.97 24.09
CA ALA A 283 19.59 7.90 24.74
C ALA A 283 18.86 6.62 24.34
N SER A 284 18.13 6.06 25.29
CA SER A 284 17.26 4.91 25.07
C SER A 284 15.91 5.12 25.75
N GLY A 285 14.87 4.50 25.22
CA GLY A 285 13.54 4.59 25.81
C GLY A 285 12.73 3.33 25.57
N ILE A 286 11.82 3.07 26.48
CA ILE A 286 10.88 1.94 26.44
C ILE A 286 9.48 2.45 26.76
N VAL A 287 8.49 1.94 26.03
CA VAL A 287 7.07 2.13 26.30
C VAL A 287 6.36 0.78 26.34
N LEU A 288 5.49 0.60 27.32
CA LEU A 288 4.62 -0.57 27.43
C LEU A 288 3.28 -0.27 26.78
N ILE A 289 2.75 -1.24 26.04
CA ILE A 289 1.49 -1.13 25.31
C ILE A 289 0.60 -2.28 25.72
N ASP A 290 -0.60 -1.95 26.19
CA ASP A 290 -1.69 -2.88 26.46
C ASP A 290 -2.82 -2.64 25.46
N VAL A 291 -3.28 -3.71 24.85
CA VAL A 291 -4.49 -3.74 24.02
C VAL A 291 -5.57 -4.44 24.82
N LEU A 292 -6.62 -3.72 25.10
CA LEU A 292 -7.71 -4.16 25.97
C LEU A 292 -9.01 -4.28 25.17
N ASP A 293 -9.84 -5.25 25.52
CA ASP A 293 -11.22 -5.27 25.11
C ASP A 293 -11.97 -4.08 25.74
N GLY A 294 -12.56 -3.26 24.90
CA GLY A 294 -13.14 -1.99 25.34
C GLY A 294 -14.42 -2.13 26.17
N MET A 295 -15.09 -3.30 26.14
CA MET A 295 -16.28 -3.55 26.92
C MET A 295 -15.98 -4.18 28.28
N SER A 296 -15.11 -5.18 28.31
CA SER A 296 -14.78 -5.94 29.52
C SER A 296 -13.54 -5.43 30.23
N GLY A 297 -12.69 -4.63 29.57
CA GLY A 297 -11.38 -4.23 30.06
C GLY A 297 -10.37 -5.38 30.10
N ALA A 298 -10.68 -6.53 29.54
CA ALA A 298 -9.79 -7.67 29.53
C ALA A 298 -8.58 -7.43 28.63
N LEU A 299 -7.40 -7.83 29.08
CA LEU A 299 -6.18 -7.74 28.30
C LEU A 299 -6.24 -8.73 27.12
N ILE A 300 -6.22 -8.21 25.90
CA ILE A 300 -6.14 -8.98 24.66
C ILE A 300 -4.68 -9.27 24.32
N TYR A 301 -3.83 -8.24 24.41
CA TYR A 301 -2.43 -8.33 24.03
C TYR A 301 -1.58 -7.28 24.77
N ALA A 302 -0.35 -7.65 25.14
CA ALA A 302 0.61 -6.72 25.71
C ALA A 302 1.94 -6.83 24.97
N THR A 303 2.61 -5.69 24.79
CA THR A 303 3.93 -5.62 24.16
C THR A 303 4.73 -4.42 24.70
N SER A 304 6.00 -4.34 24.30
CA SER A 304 6.83 -3.16 24.55
C SER A 304 7.48 -2.70 23.25
N LEU A 305 7.66 -1.40 23.09
CA LEU A 305 8.47 -0.80 22.05
C LEU A 305 9.70 -0.15 22.69
N SER A 306 10.84 -0.21 22.02
CA SER A 306 12.08 0.40 22.48
C SER A 306 12.75 1.17 21.36
N ALA A 307 13.32 2.33 21.68
CA ALA A 307 14.08 3.16 20.76
C ALA A 307 15.44 3.51 21.34
N ASN A 308 16.42 3.66 20.47
CA ASN A 308 17.77 4.10 20.85
C ASN A 308 18.23 5.18 19.87
N THR A 309 18.97 6.16 20.36
CA THR A 309 19.65 7.16 19.53
C THR A 309 21.04 7.44 20.05
N ILE A 310 21.96 7.71 19.14
CA ILE A 310 23.33 8.06 19.45
C ILE A 310 23.64 9.37 18.77
N PHE A 311 24.15 10.33 19.53
CA PHE A 311 24.82 11.50 19.02
C PHE A 311 26.34 11.25 19.09
N SER A 312 27.05 11.47 18.00
CA SER A 312 28.51 11.43 17.98
C SER A 312 29.00 12.59 17.12
N ASP A 313 29.92 13.37 17.66
CA ASP A 313 30.57 14.47 16.97
C ASP A 313 32.06 14.44 17.21
N ARG A 314 32.83 15.00 16.28
CA ARG A 314 34.29 14.93 16.24
C ARG A 314 34.89 16.32 16.02
N SER A 315 35.86 16.67 16.85
CA SER A 315 36.63 17.89 16.69
C SER A 315 38.10 17.54 16.51
N ILE A 316 38.76 18.19 15.56
CA ILE A 316 40.18 18.05 15.26
C ILE A 316 40.85 19.40 15.45
N ARG A 317 41.85 19.43 16.32
CA ARG A 317 42.76 20.59 16.49
C ARG A 317 44.16 20.20 16.08
N VAL A 318 44.83 21.13 15.43
CA VAL A 318 46.23 20.97 15.00
C VAL A 318 47.11 21.99 15.72
N SER A 319 48.27 21.53 16.16
CA SER A 319 49.32 22.36 16.75
C SER A 319 50.63 22.00 16.11
N GLY A 320 51.40 22.99 15.67
CA GLY A 320 52.65 22.81 14.97
C GLY A 320 52.58 23.25 13.50
N ASP A 321 53.42 22.67 12.66
CA ASP A 321 53.52 23.05 11.25
C ASP A 321 52.51 22.28 10.39
N SER A 322 51.49 22.98 9.88
CA SER A 322 50.43 22.36 9.08
C SER A 322 50.91 21.69 7.79
N ARG A 323 52.11 21.99 7.31
CA ARG A 323 52.74 21.34 6.14
C ARG A 323 53.08 19.87 6.41
N ALA A 324 53.17 19.47 7.68
CA ALA A 324 53.38 18.08 8.07
C ALA A 324 52.14 17.19 7.88
N LEU A 325 50.96 17.79 7.81
CA LEU A 325 49.70 17.05 7.78
C LEU A 325 49.48 16.33 6.45
N SER A 326 48.89 15.16 6.54
CA SER A 326 48.34 14.48 5.38
C SER A 326 47.08 15.20 4.88
N SER A 327 46.78 15.08 3.59
CA SER A 327 45.59 15.70 3.00
C SER A 327 44.24 15.20 3.55
N SER A 328 44.27 14.14 4.36
CA SER A 328 43.11 13.57 5.03
C SER A 328 42.75 14.24 6.36
N VAL A 329 43.69 15.00 6.92
CA VAL A 329 43.47 15.73 8.17
C VAL A 329 42.97 17.14 7.87
N MET A 330 41.64 17.33 8.12
CA MET A 330 41.04 18.67 8.03
C MET A 330 40.76 19.16 9.45
N GLU A 331 41.29 20.37 9.76
CA GLU A 331 40.97 21.02 11.03
C GLU A 331 39.47 21.34 11.07
N THR A 332 38.78 20.92 12.12
CA THR A 332 37.35 21.22 12.36
C THR A 332 37.23 22.25 13.48
N PRO A 333 36.18 23.10 13.48
CA PRO A 333 35.96 24.04 14.56
C PRO A 333 35.99 23.31 15.93
N GLY A 334 36.81 23.82 16.84
CA GLY A 334 37.08 23.13 18.10
C GLY A 334 35.96 23.16 19.16
N ILE A 335 34.73 23.50 18.76
CA ILE A 335 33.56 23.52 19.67
C ILE A 335 32.57 22.47 19.19
N ILE A 336 32.40 21.46 20.02
CA ILE A 336 31.35 20.44 19.84
C ILE A 336 30.12 20.89 20.64
N PHE A 337 29.00 21.05 19.95
CA PHE A 337 27.73 21.34 20.59
C PHE A 337 26.99 20.03 20.83
N THR A 338 27.04 19.51 22.05
CA THR A 338 26.26 18.34 22.42
C THR A 338 24.79 18.71 22.52
N PRO A 339 23.87 17.86 22.02
CA PRO A 339 22.44 18.08 22.19
C PRO A 339 22.09 18.09 23.69
N SER A 340 21.12 18.92 24.04
CA SER A 340 20.60 18.94 25.42
C SER A 340 19.94 17.60 25.78
N TYR A 341 19.73 17.36 27.08
CA TYR A 341 18.93 16.24 27.57
C TYR A 341 17.60 16.17 26.84
N TRP A 342 16.86 17.27 26.81
CA TRP A 342 15.54 17.37 26.17
C TRP A 342 15.57 17.07 24.67
N ALA A 343 16.61 17.51 23.97
CA ALA A 343 16.73 17.23 22.54
C ALA A 343 17.00 15.74 22.24
N MET A 344 17.64 15.02 23.14
CA MET A 344 17.82 13.57 23.03
C MET A 344 16.54 12.82 23.41
N GLU A 345 15.84 13.28 24.45
CA GLU A 345 14.54 12.75 24.88
C GLU A 345 13.51 12.90 23.77
N ASP A 346 13.37 14.08 23.14
CA ASP A 346 12.46 14.33 22.03
C ASP A 346 12.70 13.34 20.88
N LYS A 347 13.95 13.05 20.53
CA LYS A 347 14.28 12.07 19.49
C LYS A 347 13.79 10.65 19.83
N ILE A 348 13.87 10.26 21.11
CA ILE A 348 13.38 8.96 21.56
C ILE A 348 11.85 8.93 21.51
N VAL A 349 11.20 9.99 21.99
CA VAL A 349 9.73 10.11 21.93
C VAL A 349 9.22 10.05 20.49
N ASP A 350 9.86 10.76 19.57
CA ASP A 350 9.50 10.73 18.15
C ASP A 350 9.67 9.33 17.55
N ALA A 351 10.78 8.64 17.85
CA ALA A 351 11.02 7.29 17.38
C ALA A 351 9.99 6.30 17.94
N LEU A 352 9.67 6.38 19.23
CA LEU A 352 8.66 5.53 19.88
C LEU A 352 7.26 5.81 19.32
N ASN A 353 6.89 7.06 19.04
CA ASN A 353 5.62 7.40 18.41
C ASN A 353 5.53 6.84 16.98
N PHE A 354 6.62 6.88 16.22
CA PHE A 354 6.69 6.28 14.89
C PHE A 354 6.49 4.75 14.94
N ASP A 355 7.21 4.08 15.85
CA ASP A 355 7.10 2.62 16.03
C ASP A 355 5.73 2.22 16.56
N PHE A 356 5.13 3.02 17.43
CA PHE A 356 3.75 2.83 17.91
C PHE A 356 2.74 2.94 16.76
N SER A 357 2.88 3.94 15.91
CA SER A 357 2.04 4.10 14.72
C SER A 357 2.18 2.90 13.77
N SER A 358 3.40 2.41 13.59
CA SER A 358 3.68 1.21 12.78
C SER A 358 3.11 -0.06 13.40
N PHE A 359 3.21 -0.22 14.73
CA PHE A 359 2.62 -1.31 15.48
C PHE A 359 1.11 -1.36 15.28
N ILE A 360 0.41 -0.25 15.48
CA ILE A 360 -1.04 -0.19 15.28
C ILE A 360 -1.40 -0.55 13.86
N SER A 361 -0.73 0.02 12.87
CA SER A 361 -0.96 -0.26 11.45
C SER A 361 -0.78 -1.75 11.12
N SER A 362 0.22 -2.40 11.70
CA SER A 362 0.54 -3.81 11.41
C SER A 362 -0.39 -4.81 12.09
N LYS A 363 -0.87 -4.51 13.30
CA LYS A 363 -1.66 -5.44 14.12
C LYS A 363 -3.16 -5.31 13.93
N LEU A 364 -3.65 -4.09 13.73
CA LEU A 364 -5.09 -3.85 13.56
C LEU A 364 -5.55 -3.93 12.11
N TRP A 365 -4.62 -3.99 11.13
CA TRP A 365 -4.97 -4.06 9.71
C TRP A 365 -4.76 -5.44 9.10
N THR A 366 -4.40 -6.45 9.89
CA THR A 366 -4.17 -7.82 9.40
C THR A 366 -5.44 -8.67 9.25
N ASP A 367 -6.60 -8.20 9.66
CA ASP A 367 -7.88 -8.84 9.34
C ASP A 367 -8.38 -8.39 7.96
N LYS A 368 -7.75 -8.98 6.94
CA LYS A 368 -8.21 -8.95 5.55
C LYS A 368 -9.09 -10.15 5.26
#